data_9308deee53fbab516b42c8c41ba3df6c
#
_entry.id   9308deee53fbab516b42c8c41ba3df6c
#
_cell.length_a   1.000
_cell.length_b   1.000
_cell.length_c   1.000
_cell.angle_alpha   90.00
_cell.angle_beta   90.00
_cell.angle_gamma   90.00
#
_symmetry.space_group_name_H-M   'P 1'
#
loop_
_entity.id
_entity.type
_entity.pdbx_description
1 polymer ?
#
loop_
_entity_poly.entity_id
_entity_poly.type
_entity_poly.pdbx_seq_one_letter_code
_entity_poly.pdbx_strand_id
1 'polypeptide(L)' 'MQKSFKINGMSCQHCVMAVKKELQKLNLKNLEVKIGEAVVEFDEELTSVENVIDAITEAGYEVVA' A
#
# COMPACT_ATOMS: atom_id res chain seq x y z
N MET A 1 11.01 -9.24 -1.02
CA MET A 1 10.09 -9.52 0.10
C MET A 1 8.67 -9.13 -0.27
N GLN A 2 7.73 -9.99 0.00
CA GLN A 2 6.32 -9.74 -0.31
C GLN A 2 5.53 -9.62 0.99
N LYS A 3 4.70 -8.59 1.07
CA LYS A 3 3.86 -8.34 2.24
C LYS A 3 2.46 -7.96 1.80
N SER A 4 1.47 -8.41 2.57
CA SER A 4 0.11 -7.93 2.36
C SER A 4 -0.33 -7.12 3.58
N PHE A 5 -1.10 -6.08 3.32
CA PHE A 5 -1.58 -5.17 4.35
C PHE A 5 -3.08 -5.07 4.25
N LYS A 6 -3.74 -5.16 5.40
CA LYS A 6 -5.18 -4.91 5.45
C LYS A 6 -5.41 -3.43 5.70
N ILE A 7 -6.30 -2.84 4.92
CA ILE A 7 -6.53 -1.42 4.94
C ILE A 7 -7.97 -1.14 5.32
N ASN A 8 -8.15 -0.28 6.32
CA ASN A 8 -9.47 0.12 6.77
C ASN A 8 -9.89 1.40 6.05
N GLY A 9 -11.17 1.51 5.75
CA GLY A 9 -11.72 2.71 5.13
C GLY A 9 -11.80 2.69 3.62
N MET A 10 -11.31 1.64 2.97
CA MET A 10 -11.43 1.50 1.52
C MET A 10 -12.79 0.91 1.18
N SER A 11 -13.62 1.69 0.50
CA SER A 11 -14.97 1.23 0.18
C SER A 11 -15.31 1.32 -1.30
N CYS A 12 -14.40 1.80 -2.15
CA CYS A 12 -14.68 1.94 -3.58
C CYS A 12 -13.40 1.90 -4.39
N GLN A 13 -13.57 1.85 -5.73
CA GLN A 13 -12.44 1.79 -6.65
C GLN A 13 -11.57 3.04 -6.61
N HIS A 14 -12.16 4.18 -6.32
CA HIS A 14 -11.38 5.42 -6.19
C HIS A 14 -10.40 5.32 -5.03
N CYS A 15 -10.81 4.66 -3.95
CA CYS A 15 -9.93 4.43 -2.81
C CYS A 15 -8.75 3.55 -3.21
N VAL A 16 -9.03 2.49 -3.97
CA VAL A 16 -7.98 1.60 -4.48
C VAL A 16 -6.97 2.37 -5.29
N MET A 17 -7.44 3.23 -6.20
CA MET A 17 -6.57 4.03 -7.06
C MET A 17 -5.73 5.02 -6.25
N ALA A 18 -6.30 5.62 -5.22
CA ALA A 18 -5.57 6.57 -4.39
C ALA A 18 -4.41 5.89 -3.67
N VAL A 19 -4.66 4.72 -3.09
CA VAL A 19 -3.61 3.95 -2.42
C VAL A 19 -2.56 3.49 -3.42
N LYS A 20 -2.99 2.98 -4.55
CA LYS A 20 -2.07 2.52 -5.59
C LYS A 20 -1.16 3.65 -6.05
N LYS A 21 -1.72 4.83 -6.24
CA LYS A 21 -0.96 5.99 -6.70
C LYS A 21 0.13 6.37 -5.71
N GLU A 22 -0.20 6.35 -4.41
CA GLU A 22 0.79 6.66 -3.38
C GLU A 22 1.88 5.59 -3.31
N LEU A 23 1.49 4.32 -3.43
CA LEU A 23 2.45 3.23 -3.38
C LEU A 23 3.37 3.21 -4.60
N GLN A 24 2.88 3.68 -5.75
CA GLN A 24 3.70 3.74 -6.95
C GLN A 24 4.87 4.70 -6.84
N LYS A 25 4.85 5.59 -5.88
CA LYS A 25 5.96 6.51 -5.63
C LYS A 25 7.14 5.82 -4.96
N LEU A 26 6.94 4.63 -4.44
CA LEU A 26 7.98 3.84 -3.78
C LEU A 26 8.66 2.92 -4.77
N ASN A 27 9.86 2.46 -4.39
CA ASN A 27 10.60 1.47 -5.19
C ASN A 27 10.06 0.08 -4.90
N LEU A 28 9.01 -0.31 -5.61
CA LEU A 28 8.38 -1.61 -5.44
C LEU A 28 8.62 -2.47 -6.67
N LYS A 29 8.84 -3.76 -6.45
CA LYS A 29 9.00 -4.72 -7.53
C LYS A 29 7.66 -5.11 -8.11
N ASN A 30 6.64 -5.17 -7.27
CA ASN A 30 5.31 -5.54 -7.70
C ASN A 30 4.30 -4.92 -6.75
N LEU A 31 3.12 -4.62 -7.26
CA LEU A 31 2.10 -3.94 -6.50
C LEU A 31 0.73 -4.40 -6.95
N GLU A 32 -0.09 -4.82 -6.00
CA GLU A 32 -1.48 -5.16 -6.26
C GLU A 32 -2.32 -4.57 -5.14
N VAL A 33 -3.33 -3.80 -5.50
CA VAL A 33 -4.23 -3.17 -4.53
C VAL A 33 -5.66 -3.60 -4.81
N LYS A 34 -6.32 -4.05 -3.76
CA LYS A 34 -7.73 -4.43 -3.80
C LYS A 34 -8.46 -3.65 -2.74
N ILE A 35 -9.79 -3.67 -2.79
CA ILE A 35 -10.58 -3.04 -1.74
C ILE A 35 -10.26 -3.72 -0.41
N GLY A 36 -9.72 -2.96 0.51
CA GLY A 36 -9.39 -3.45 1.83
C GLY A 36 -8.05 -4.16 1.97
N GLU A 37 -7.28 -4.28 0.88
CA GLU A 37 -6.01 -5.00 0.95
C GLU A 37 -5.01 -4.47 -0.08
N ALA A 38 -3.75 -4.44 0.30
CA ALA A 38 -2.66 -4.13 -0.62
C ALA A 38 -1.58 -5.19 -0.47
N VAL A 39 -1.12 -5.73 -1.59
CA VAL A 39 -0.01 -6.68 -1.62
C VAL A 39 1.14 -6.02 -2.36
N VAL A 40 2.28 -5.93 -1.70
CA VAL A 40 3.46 -5.29 -2.28
C VAL A 40 4.65 -6.23 -2.22
N GLU A 41 5.48 -6.17 -3.25
CA GLU A 41 6.75 -6.88 -3.26
C GLU A 41 7.85 -5.84 -3.40
N PHE A 42 8.81 -5.87 -2.50
CA PHE A 42 9.87 -4.86 -2.47
C PHE A 42 11.15 -5.42 -1.90
N ASP A 43 12.23 -4.71 -2.17
CA ASP A 43 13.55 -5.00 -1.61
C ASP A 43 13.69 -4.18 -0.33
N GLU A 44 13.94 -4.85 0.79
CA GLU A 44 14.05 -4.18 2.09
C GLU A 44 15.18 -3.16 2.13
N GLU A 45 16.14 -3.26 1.25
CA GLU A 45 17.23 -2.29 1.19
C GLU A 45 16.80 -0.99 0.54
N LEU A 46 15.75 -1.03 -0.30
CA LEU A 46 15.26 0.14 -1.02
C LEU A 46 14.02 0.73 -0.39
N THR A 47 13.19 -0.12 0.20
CA THR A 47 11.89 0.30 0.74
C THR A 47 11.63 -0.48 2.01
N SER A 48 11.09 0.17 3.03
CA SER A 48 10.76 -0.50 4.28
C SER A 48 9.24 -0.65 4.41
N VAL A 49 8.83 -1.54 5.33
CA VAL A 49 7.43 -1.72 5.66
C VAL A 49 6.83 -0.39 6.13
N GLU A 50 7.59 0.38 6.90
CA GLU A 50 7.12 1.68 7.38
C GLU A 50 6.84 2.64 6.25
N ASN A 51 7.65 2.61 5.19
CA ASN A 51 7.42 3.46 4.03
C ASN A 51 6.10 3.11 3.35
N VAL A 52 5.79 1.82 3.28
CA VAL A 52 4.53 1.37 2.70
C VAL A 52 3.36 1.83 3.54
N ILE A 53 3.46 1.67 4.85
CA ILE A 53 2.41 2.10 5.78
C ILE A 53 2.21 3.61 5.70
N ASP A 54 3.30 4.36 5.65
CA ASP A 54 3.24 5.82 5.53
C ASP A 54 2.54 6.24 4.24
N ALA A 55 2.83 5.55 3.14
CA ALA A 55 2.20 5.87 1.86
C ALA A 55 0.69 5.65 1.92
N ILE A 56 0.26 4.55 2.55
CA ILE A 56 -1.17 4.26 2.70
C ILE A 56 -1.83 5.30 3.60
N THR A 57 -1.15 5.70 4.67
CA THR A 57 -1.64 6.72 5.58
C THR A 57 -1.77 8.07 4.87
N GLU A 58 -0.82 8.41 4.02
CA GLU A 58 -0.86 9.64 3.24
C GLU A 58 -2.03 9.67 2.26
N ALA A 59 -2.45 8.50 1.80
CA ALA A 59 -3.62 8.39 0.93
C ALA A 59 -4.92 8.59 1.70
N GLY A 60 -4.86 8.67 3.02
CA GLY A 60 -6.03 8.91 3.86
C GLY A 60 -6.66 7.66 4.42
N TYR A 61 -5.93 6.55 4.46
CA TYR A 61 -6.44 5.27 4.94
C TYR A 61 -5.59 4.76 6.08
N GLU A 62 -6.09 3.72 6.75
CA GLU A 62 -5.42 3.15 7.91
C GLU A 62 -5.04 1.69 7.65
N VAL A 63 -3.81 1.36 7.96
CA VAL A 63 -3.35 -0.04 7.89
C VAL A 63 -3.73 -0.72 9.20
N VAL A 64 -4.41 -1.86 9.10
CA VAL A 64 -4.95 -2.57 10.26
C VAL A 64 -4.10 -3.78 10.60
N ALA A 65 -3.03 -4.04 10.14
CA ALA A 65 -2.15 -5.12 10.51
C ALA A 65 -1.67 -5.93 9.32
#